data_b9c439226ee26a3544fb5b2f7e659afb
#
_entry.id   b9c439226ee26a3544fb5b2f7e659afb
#
_cell.length_a   1.000
_cell.length_b   1.000
_cell.length_c   1.000
_cell.angle_alpha   90.00
_cell.angle_beta   90.00
_cell.angle_gamma   90.00
#
_symmetry.space_group_name_H-M   'P 1'
#
loop_
_entity.id
_entity.type
_entity.pdbx_description
1 polymer ?
#
loop_
_entity_poly.entity_id
_entity_poly.type
_entity_poly.pdbx_seq_one_letter_code
_entity_poly.pdbx_strand_id
1 'polypeptide(L)'
;MKTDAPHLQAPTEGSRPPNAVDCVGPEPRRIAVARKRGPLRLRTPSVDPVWRLSAPLPGGPGRFRAGFTLLELAVVLAITVVVAAIAIPRYSAAIANYRAKAAAYRIASDMAMARNKARAGSATQSVVFTVASNEYSIPGLPHLDRTGQEYEVSLADEPYRAELVSASFGGSSQATFNGYGIPASGGSVTVRVGSVQRTVVLDADTGEARVQ
;
A
#
# COMPACT_ATOMS: atom_id res chain seq x y z
N MET A 1 5.40 13.72 -73.50
CA MET A 1 4.99 12.54 -72.69
C MET A 1 4.24 13.05 -71.52
N LYS A 2 2.94 12.85 -71.52
CA LYS A 2 1.94 13.41 -70.60
C LYS A 2 1.73 12.39 -69.47
N THR A 3 2.06 12.73 -68.26
CA THR A 3 1.81 11.86 -67.06
C THR A 3 0.60 12.39 -66.37
N ASP A 4 -0.46 11.60 -66.45
CA ASP A 4 -1.72 11.82 -65.76
C ASP A 4 -1.57 11.56 -64.21
N ALA A 5 -2.02 12.52 -63.42
CA ALA A 5 -2.15 12.38 -61.99
C ALA A 5 -3.54 11.78 -61.67
N PRO A 6 -3.67 10.83 -60.74
CA PRO A 6 -4.97 10.33 -60.35
C PRO A 6 -5.65 11.26 -59.35
N HIS A 7 -6.91 11.49 -59.62
CA HIS A 7 -7.94 12.25 -58.94
C HIS A 7 -8.19 11.71 -57.54
N LEU A 8 -8.00 12.55 -56.53
CA LEU A 8 -8.44 12.31 -55.18
C LEU A 8 -9.96 12.50 -55.09
N GLN A 9 -10.68 11.38 -54.90
CA GLN A 9 -12.10 11.38 -54.52
C GLN A 9 -12.24 11.58 -53.01
N ALA A 10 -12.99 12.59 -52.60
CA ALA A 10 -13.41 12.83 -51.22
C ALA A 10 -14.34 11.73 -50.75
N PRO A 11 -14.26 11.26 -49.49
CA PRO A 11 -15.23 10.32 -48.95
C PRO A 11 -16.52 11.02 -48.56
N THR A 12 -17.61 10.45 -49.04
CA THR A 12 -19.00 10.80 -48.78
C THR A 12 -19.36 10.65 -47.30
N GLU A 13 -19.98 11.67 -46.82
CA GLU A 13 -20.75 11.78 -45.57
C GLU A 13 -21.82 10.70 -45.45
N GLY A 14 -21.94 10.10 -44.28
CA GLY A 14 -23.18 9.43 -43.87
C GLY A 14 -23.08 7.96 -43.49
N SER A 15 -22.75 7.69 -42.25
CA SER A 15 -23.42 6.64 -41.49
C SER A 15 -23.24 6.86 -39.97
N ARG A 16 -24.28 7.39 -39.38
CA ARG A 16 -24.49 7.44 -37.94
C ARG A 16 -24.59 6.00 -37.37
N PRO A 17 -23.87 5.63 -36.31
CA PRO A 17 -24.12 4.36 -35.67
C PRO A 17 -25.42 4.42 -34.87
N PRO A 18 -26.28 3.37 -34.91
CA PRO A 18 -27.47 3.29 -34.07
C PRO A 18 -27.10 2.85 -32.65
N ASN A 19 -27.87 3.37 -31.68
CA ASN A 19 -27.98 2.92 -30.31
C ASN A 19 -26.95 3.44 -29.30
N ALA A 20 -27.09 4.73 -28.95
CA ALA A 20 -26.86 5.15 -27.60
C ALA A 20 -28.01 4.61 -26.71
N VAL A 21 -27.73 3.59 -25.91
CA VAL A 21 -28.63 3.13 -24.87
C VAL A 21 -28.57 4.20 -23.77
N ASP A 22 -29.65 4.95 -23.63
CA ASP A 22 -29.86 5.87 -22.50
C ASP A 22 -29.81 5.08 -21.19
N CYS A 23 -28.68 5.12 -20.52
CA CYS A 23 -28.59 4.71 -19.13
C CYS A 23 -29.24 5.81 -18.27
N VAL A 24 -30.56 5.71 -18.12
CA VAL A 24 -31.30 6.45 -17.11
C VAL A 24 -30.88 5.91 -15.74
N GLY A 25 -29.95 6.58 -15.10
CA GLY A 25 -29.59 6.34 -13.72
C GLY A 25 -30.76 6.72 -12.80
N PRO A 26 -30.99 5.98 -11.71
CA PRO A 26 -32.06 6.31 -10.77
C PRO A 26 -31.79 7.67 -10.13
N GLU A 27 -32.79 8.55 -10.23
CA GLU A 27 -32.80 9.84 -9.56
C GLU A 27 -32.53 9.72 -8.06
N PRO A 28 -31.70 10.58 -7.47
CA PRO A 28 -31.51 10.62 -6.02
C PRO A 28 -32.81 11.08 -5.36
N ARG A 29 -33.46 10.17 -4.65
CA ARG A 29 -34.62 10.49 -3.79
C ARG A 29 -34.23 11.60 -2.83
N ARG A 30 -34.75 12.77 -3.04
CA ARG A 30 -34.69 13.88 -2.09
C ARG A 30 -35.45 13.47 -0.83
N ILE A 31 -34.68 13.12 0.20
CA ILE A 31 -35.23 12.96 1.55
C ILE A 31 -35.59 14.36 2.04
N ALA A 32 -36.85 14.72 1.98
CA ALA A 32 -37.39 15.92 2.59
C ALA A 32 -37.35 15.74 4.11
N VAL A 33 -36.30 16.25 4.74
CA VAL A 33 -36.21 16.37 6.20
C VAL A 33 -37.14 17.56 6.57
N ALA A 34 -38.38 17.25 6.91
CA ALA A 34 -39.33 18.19 7.50
C ALA A 34 -38.83 18.56 8.91
N ARG A 35 -38.04 19.62 9.01
CA ARG A 35 -37.69 20.27 10.27
C ARG A 35 -38.88 21.06 10.78
N LYS A 36 -39.81 20.43 11.52
CA LYS A 36 -40.70 21.12 12.42
C LYS A 36 -39.91 21.71 13.58
N ARG A 37 -39.46 22.94 13.45
CA ARG A 37 -38.98 23.73 14.58
C ARG A 37 -40.22 24.29 15.32
N GLY A 38 -40.57 23.60 16.41
CA GLY A 38 -41.44 24.19 17.41
C GLY A 38 -40.68 25.29 18.16
N PRO A 39 -41.35 26.35 18.63
CA PRO A 39 -40.68 27.38 19.41
C PRO A 39 -40.17 26.81 20.72
N LEU A 40 -38.84 26.84 20.89
CA LEU A 40 -38.17 26.54 22.16
C LEU A 40 -38.61 27.61 23.16
N ARG A 41 -39.57 27.28 24.02
CA ARG A 41 -39.86 28.09 25.21
C ARG A 41 -38.62 27.94 26.12
N LEU A 42 -37.80 28.94 26.16
CA LEU A 42 -36.79 29.15 27.17
C LEU A 42 -37.49 29.29 28.52
N ARG A 43 -37.58 28.22 29.26
CA ARG A 43 -37.96 28.22 30.67
C ARG A 43 -36.79 28.78 31.43
N THR A 44 -36.81 30.05 31.78
CA THR A 44 -35.82 30.62 32.72
C THR A 44 -35.99 29.93 34.06
N PRO A 45 -34.94 29.30 34.59
CA PRO A 45 -35.00 28.83 35.95
C PRO A 45 -35.02 30.04 36.88
N SER A 46 -36.02 30.10 37.75
CA SER A 46 -36.07 31.09 38.82
C SER A 46 -34.84 30.84 39.72
N VAL A 47 -33.96 31.81 39.77
CA VAL A 47 -32.78 31.77 40.65
C VAL A 47 -33.28 32.19 42.04
N ASP A 48 -33.72 31.26 42.84
CA ASP A 48 -33.94 31.52 44.27
C ASP A 48 -32.56 31.74 44.90
N PRO A 49 -32.29 32.88 45.50
CA PRO A 49 -31.03 33.08 46.22
C PRO A 49 -31.11 32.43 47.58
N VAL A 50 -30.95 31.11 47.60
CA VAL A 50 -30.74 30.38 48.86
C VAL A 50 -29.29 30.50 49.28
N TRP A 51 -28.94 31.59 49.93
CA TRP A 51 -27.78 31.68 50.82
C TRP A 51 -28.00 30.73 51.99
N ARG A 52 -28.03 29.43 51.75
CA ARG A 52 -27.88 28.48 52.85
C ARG A 52 -26.41 28.50 53.20
N LEU A 53 -26.13 29.02 54.38
CA LEU A 53 -24.90 28.72 55.08
C LEU A 53 -24.74 27.18 55.12
N SER A 54 -23.95 26.71 54.19
CA SER A 54 -23.50 25.33 54.24
C SER A 54 -22.55 25.23 55.42
N ALA A 55 -23.00 24.63 56.51
CA ALA A 55 -22.12 24.23 57.61
C ALA A 55 -20.94 23.44 56.99
N PRO A 56 -19.72 23.68 57.44
CA PRO A 56 -18.59 22.89 57.00
C PRO A 56 -18.86 21.42 57.33
N LEU A 57 -18.98 20.57 56.30
CA LEU A 57 -19.04 19.14 56.53
C LEU A 57 -17.77 18.72 57.26
N PRO A 58 -17.90 17.90 58.33
CA PRO A 58 -16.73 17.37 59.03
C PRO A 58 -15.85 16.67 58.01
N GLY A 59 -14.59 17.12 57.93
CA GLY A 59 -13.60 16.61 57.01
C GLY A 59 -13.57 15.10 57.05
N GLY A 60 -14.04 14.46 56.00
CA GLY A 60 -13.83 13.03 55.80
C GLY A 60 -12.32 12.74 55.86
N PRO A 61 -11.92 11.55 56.31
CA PRO A 61 -10.52 11.19 56.50
C PRO A 61 -9.78 11.51 55.19
N GLY A 62 -8.86 12.46 55.29
CA GLY A 62 -8.05 12.89 54.13
C GLY A 62 -7.46 11.65 53.49
N ARG A 63 -7.88 11.36 52.26
CA ARG A 63 -7.21 10.33 51.47
C ARG A 63 -5.78 10.83 51.31
N PHE A 64 -4.88 10.35 52.15
CA PHE A 64 -3.46 10.51 51.99
C PHE A 64 -3.13 9.95 50.61
N ARG A 65 -2.89 10.82 49.66
CA ARG A 65 -2.30 10.41 48.37
C ARG A 65 -0.91 9.92 48.74
N ALA A 66 -0.74 8.61 48.86
CA ALA A 66 0.56 8.01 49.07
C ALA A 66 1.41 8.41 47.86
N GLY A 67 2.40 9.25 48.09
CA GLY A 67 3.42 9.56 47.10
C GLY A 67 4.30 8.33 46.89
N PHE A 68 4.79 8.12 45.69
CA PHE A 68 5.78 7.08 45.42
C PHE A 68 7.08 7.35 46.17
N THR A 69 7.65 6.30 46.74
CA THR A 69 8.97 6.40 47.35
C THR A 69 10.06 6.41 46.29
N LEU A 70 11.20 7.07 46.56
CA LEU A 70 12.37 7.04 45.67
C LEU A 70 12.83 5.59 45.39
N LEU A 71 12.76 4.73 46.39
CA LEU A 71 13.10 3.31 46.24
C LEU A 71 12.15 2.59 45.27
N GLU A 72 10.85 2.84 45.37
CA GLU A 72 9.85 2.24 44.49
C GLU A 72 10.07 2.64 43.04
N LEU A 73 10.36 3.93 42.79
CA LEU A 73 10.70 4.41 41.48
C LEU A 73 11.98 3.72 40.93
N ALA A 74 13.02 3.59 41.77
CA ALA A 74 14.26 2.93 41.38
C ALA A 74 14.03 1.45 41.00
N VAL A 75 13.22 0.74 41.76
CA VAL A 75 12.89 -0.67 41.50
C VAL A 75 12.08 -0.81 40.21
N VAL A 76 11.09 0.06 39.96
CA VAL A 76 10.29 0.04 38.74
C VAL A 76 11.17 0.31 37.51
N LEU A 77 12.09 1.28 37.59
CA LEU A 77 13.04 1.55 36.52
C LEU A 77 13.95 0.35 36.27
N ALA A 78 14.48 -0.30 37.32
CA ALA A 78 15.33 -1.47 37.17
C ALA A 78 14.58 -2.62 36.47
N ILE A 79 13.35 -2.91 36.85
CA ILE A 79 12.53 -3.95 36.19
C ILE A 79 12.25 -3.57 34.73
N THR A 80 11.93 -2.32 34.47
CA THR A 80 11.65 -1.83 33.10
C THR A 80 12.85 -2.02 32.18
N VAL A 81 14.07 -1.73 32.64
CA VAL A 81 15.30 -1.93 31.88
C VAL A 81 15.52 -3.41 31.56
N VAL A 82 15.32 -4.31 32.51
CA VAL A 82 15.45 -5.76 32.29
C VAL A 82 14.44 -6.26 31.24
N VAL A 83 13.18 -5.84 31.35
CA VAL A 83 12.15 -6.20 30.35
C VAL A 83 12.48 -5.64 28.97
N ALA A 84 12.92 -4.38 28.89
CA ALA A 84 13.30 -3.74 27.65
C ALA A 84 14.48 -4.46 26.96
N ALA A 85 15.47 -4.91 27.71
CA ALA A 85 16.64 -5.64 27.19
C ALA A 85 16.26 -6.93 26.44
N ILE A 86 15.17 -7.58 26.81
CA ILE A 86 14.64 -8.78 26.15
C ILE A 86 13.69 -8.43 25.00
N ALA A 87 12.86 -7.39 25.17
CA ALA A 87 11.82 -7.03 24.22
C ALA A 87 12.38 -6.42 22.93
N ILE A 88 13.38 -5.54 23.03
CA ILE A 88 13.94 -4.80 21.89
C ILE A 88 14.46 -5.72 20.78
N PRO A 89 15.33 -6.73 21.03
CA PRO A 89 15.87 -7.58 19.97
C PRO A 89 14.77 -8.43 19.30
N ARG A 90 13.77 -8.87 20.04
CA ARG A 90 12.64 -9.62 19.47
C ARG A 90 11.78 -8.77 18.55
N TYR A 91 11.56 -7.50 18.91
CA TYR A 91 10.80 -6.56 18.11
C TYR A 91 11.52 -6.22 16.80
N SER A 92 12.83 -5.98 16.84
CA SER A 92 13.62 -5.69 15.63
C SER A 92 13.63 -6.87 14.65
N ALA A 93 13.75 -8.10 15.14
CA ALA A 93 13.68 -9.31 14.32
C ALA A 93 12.28 -9.49 13.67
N ALA A 94 11.21 -9.19 14.40
CA ALA A 94 9.85 -9.24 13.87
C ALA A 94 9.64 -8.23 12.73
N ILE A 95 10.14 -6.99 12.89
CA ILE A 95 10.08 -5.96 11.84
C ILE A 95 10.89 -6.38 10.61
N ALA A 96 12.11 -6.91 10.80
CA ALA A 96 12.94 -7.36 9.70
C ALA A 96 12.24 -8.48 8.91
N ASN A 97 11.63 -9.43 9.60
CA ASN A 97 10.86 -10.52 8.98
C ASN A 97 9.66 -9.99 8.19
N TYR A 98 8.91 -9.05 8.76
CA TYR A 98 7.78 -8.41 8.08
C TYR A 98 8.21 -7.68 6.81
N ARG A 99 9.27 -6.86 6.87
CA ARG A 99 9.81 -6.10 5.74
C ARG A 99 10.33 -7.01 4.63
N ALA A 100 11.11 -8.04 4.97
CA ALA A 100 11.62 -9.01 4.00
C ALA A 100 10.48 -9.74 3.29
N LYS A 101 9.46 -10.14 4.05
CA LYS A 101 8.26 -10.78 3.52
C LYS A 101 7.47 -9.84 2.61
N ALA A 102 7.27 -8.60 3.02
CA ALA A 102 6.56 -7.59 2.22
C ALA A 102 7.28 -7.29 0.90
N ALA A 103 8.61 -7.15 0.92
CA ALA A 103 9.43 -6.97 -0.28
C ALA A 103 9.32 -8.17 -1.24
N ALA A 104 9.41 -9.39 -0.72
CA ALA A 104 9.28 -10.60 -1.53
C ALA A 104 7.89 -10.74 -2.17
N TYR A 105 6.81 -10.48 -1.43
CA TYR A 105 5.46 -10.49 -1.98
C TYR A 105 5.24 -9.38 -3.01
N ARG A 106 5.84 -8.20 -2.81
CA ARG A 106 5.79 -7.13 -3.81
C ARG A 106 6.41 -7.58 -5.12
N ILE A 107 7.62 -8.13 -5.08
CA ILE A 107 8.30 -8.67 -6.27
C ILE A 107 7.43 -9.74 -6.95
N ALA A 108 6.90 -10.70 -6.20
CA ALA A 108 6.05 -11.76 -6.76
C ALA A 108 4.79 -11.21 -7.44
N SER A 109 4.15 -10.21 -6.82
CA SER A 109 2.99 -9.51 -7.39
C SER A 109 3.33 -8.75 -8.67
N ASP A 110 4.47 -8.07 -8.70
CA ASP A 110 4.88 -7.29 -9.85
C ASP A 110 5.35 -8.18 -11.01
N MET A 111 5.96 -9.34 -10.73
CA MET A 111 6.18 -10.38 -11.74
C MET A 111 4.86 -10.91 -12.32
N ALA A 112 3.84 -11.16 -11.48
CA ALA A 112 2.52 -11.56 -11.95
C ALA A 112 1.85 -10.46 -12.79
N MET A 113 2.04 -9.20 -12.43
CA MET A 113 1.58 -8.05 -13.21
C MET A 113 2.27 -7.98 -14.58
N ALA A 114 3.59 -8.13 -14.64
CA ALA A 114 4.36 -8.16 -15.89
C ALA A 114 3.90 -9.32 -16.79
N ARG A 115 3.71 -10.51 -16.21
CA ARG A 115 3.15 -11.69 -16.91
C ARG A 115 1.76 -11.41 -17.49
N ASN A 116 0.87 -10.82 -16.72
CA ASN A 116 -0.49 -10.50 -17.18
C ASN A 116 -0.46 -9.43 -18.28
N LYS A 117 0.43 -8.44 -18.19
CA LYS A 117 0.64 -7.44 -19.25
C LYS A 117 1.14 -8.08 -20.55
N ALA A 118 2.10 -9.01 -20.46
CA ALA A 118 2.59 -9.77 -21.60
C ALA A 118 1.45 -10.49 -22.32
N ARG A 119 0.56 -11.15 -21.55
CA ARG A 119 -0.61 -11.86 -22.08
C ARG A 119 -1.63 -10.92 -22.71
N ALA A 120 -1.97 -9.82 -22.01
CA ALA A 120 -2.95 -8.86 -22.50
C ALA A 120 -2.51 -8.16 -23.79
N GLY A 121 -1.22 -7.86 -23.91
CA GLY A 121 -0.65 -7.21 -25.09
C GLY A 121 -0.17 -8.18 -26.17
N SER A 122 -0.22 -9.50 -25.93
CA SER A 122 0.40 -10.53 -26.78
C SER A 122 1.84 -10.18 -27.18
N ALA A 123 2.57 -9.54 -26.27
CA ALA A 123 3.91 -9.00 -26.48
C ALA A 123 4.85 -9.42 -25.35
N THR A 124 6.14 -9.43 -25.64
CA THR A 124 7.15 -9.73 -24.63
C THR A 124 7.20 -8.62 -23.58
N GLN A 125 7.21 -9.01 -22.31
CA GLN A 125 7.37 -8.10 -21.18
C GLN A 125 8.47 -8.60 -20.24
N SER A 126 9.29 -7.70 -19.73
CA SER A 126 10.38 -8.05 -18.83
C SER A 126 10.32 -7.30 -17.51
N VAL A 127 10.93 -7.90 -16.49
CA VAL A 127 11.22 -7.28 -15.20
C VAL A 127 12.74 -7.29 -15.05
N VAL A 128 13.34 -6.12 -14.95
CA VAL A 128 14.79 -5.93 -14.86
C VAL A 128 15.19 -5.64 -13.43
N PHE A 129 16.10 -6.43 -12.87
CA PHE A 129 16.59 -6.26 -11.50
C PHE A 129 17.98 -5.65 -11.50
N THR A 130 18.16 -4.56 -10.75
CA THR A 130 19.46 -3.89 -10.57
C THR A 130 19.94 -4.10 -9.13
N VAL A 131 20.76 -5.14 -8.95
CA VAL A 131 21.24 -5.52 -7.61
C VAL A 131 22.04 -4.39 -6.95
N ALA A 132 22.81 -3.64 -7.73
CA ALA A 132 23.66 -2.57 -7.22
C ALA A 132 22.90 -1.41 -6.57
N SER A 133 21.72 -1.07 -7.09
CA SER A 133 20.87 0.01 -6.56
C SER A 133 19.74 -0.50 -5.66
N ASN A 134 19.56 -1.82 -5.53
CA ASN A 134 18.44 -2.46 -4.84
C ASN A 134 17.07 -2.09 -5.45
N GLU A 135 17.00 -2.01 -6.77
CA GLU A 135 15.84 -1.58 -7.52
C GLU A 135 15.45 -2.61 -8.58
N TYR A 136 14.20 -2.55 -8.99
CA TYR A 136 13.77 -3.24 -10.20
C TYR A 136 12.77 -2.39 -10.97
N SER A 137 12.75 -2.58 -12.29
CA SER A 137 11.86 -1.86 -13.18
C SER A 137 11.11 -2.81 -14.11
N ILE A 138 9.96 -2.34 -14.61
CA ILE A 138 9.17 -3.02 -15.64
C ILE A 138 9.06 -2.07 -16.83
N PRO A 139 9.96 -2.19 -17.81
CA PRO A 139 9.99 -1.30 -18.97
C PRO A 139 8.65 -1.27 -19.72
N GLY A 140 8.26 -0.08 -20.16
CA GLY A 140 7.01 0.13 -20.90
C GLY A 140 5.74 0.05 -20.03
N LEU A 141 5.86 0.00 -18.71
CA LEU A 141 4.76 0.19 -17.77
C LEU A 141 4.88 1.59 -17.18
N PRO A 142 3.82 2.44 -17.25
CA PRO A 142 3.86 3.74 -16.60
C PRO A 142 3.78 3.59 -15.08
N HIS A 143 4.50 4.43 -14.36
CA HIS A 143 4.40 4.48 -12.91
C HIS A 143 3.02 5.00 -12.50
N LEU A 144 2.35 4.32 -11.55
CA LEU A 144 0.98 4.65 -11.16
C LEU A 144 0.88 6.01 -10.44
N ASP A 145 1.90 6.38 -9.67
CA ASP A 145 1.91 7.59 -8.84
C ASP A 145 2.74 8.72 -9.44
N ARG A 146 3.49 8.46 -10.54
CA ARG A 146 4.41 9.43 -11.17
C ARG A 146 4.19 9.47 -12.66
N THR A 147 3.40 10.44 -13.11
CA THR A 147 3.08 10.62 -14.52
C THR A 147 4.36 10.86 -15.36
N GLY A 148 4.54 10.07 -16.42
CA GLY A 148 5.67 10.22 -17.33
C GLY A 148 6.96 9.50 -16.91
N GLN A 149 6.95 8.75 -15.81
CA GLN A 149 8.06 7.88 -15.41
C GLN A 149 7.73 6.41 -15.66
N GLU A 150 8.76 5.62 -15.95
CA GLU A 150 8.63 4.16 -16.03
C GLU A 150 8.39 3.57 -14.64
N TYR A 151 7.78 2.40 -14.62
CA TYR A 151 7.52 1.69 -13.37
C TYR A 151 8.83 1.18 -12.78
N GLU A 152 9.24 1.80 -11.70
CA GLU A 152 10.45 1.49 -10.94
C GLU A 152 10.11 1.40 -9.45
N VAL A 153 10.69 0.41 -8.79
CA VAL A 153 10.49 0.15 -7.36
C VAL A 153 11.85 0.04 -6.68
N SER A 154 12.11 0.97 -5.75
CA SER A 154 13.24 0.91 -4.85
C SER A 154 12.90 0.03 -3.64
N LEU A 155 13.71 -1.00 -3.41
CA LEU A 155 13.60 -1.86 -2.24
C LEU A 155 14.38 -1.30 -1.04
N ALA A 156 15.35 -0.39 -1.30
CA ALA A 156 16.14 0.24 -0.26
C ALA A 156 15.32 1.22 0.60
N ASP A 157 14.28 1.82 0.01
CA ASP A 157 13.44 2.82 0.64
C ASP A 157 12.34 2.22 1.53
N GLU A 158 11.67 3.09 2.29
CA GLU A 158 10.43 2.74 2.99
C GLU A 158 9.35 2.31 1.97
N PRO A 159 8.55 1.31 2.27
CA PRO A 159 8.43 0.62 3.55
C PRO A 159 9.33 -0.61 3.71
N TYR A 160 10.09 -1.00 2.69
CA TYR A 160 10.77 -2.29 2.65
C TYR A 160 12.11 -2.28 3.40
N ARG A 161 12.97 -1.29 3.14
CA ARG A 161 14.35 -1.22 3.62
C ARG A 161 15.07 -2.55 3.41
N ALA A 162 14.90 -3.12 2.23
CA ALA A 162 15.42 -4.43 1.86
C ALA A 162 16.57 -4.28 0.86
N GLU A 163 17.52 -5.18 0.97
CA GLU A 163 18.63 -5.32 0.04
C GLU A 163 18.31 -6.44 -0.96
N LEU A 164 18.58 -6.20 -2.23
CA LEU A 164 18.51 -7.20 -3.28
C LEU A 164 19.83 -7.95 -3.35
N VAL A 165 19.85 -9.17 -2.79
CA VAL A 165 21.10 -9.97 -2.69
C VAL A 165 21.49 -10.57 -4.03
N SER A 166 20.50 -11.13 -4.75
CA SER A 166 20.72 -11.76 -6.06
C SER A 166 19.45 -11.82 -6.86
N ALA A 167 19.58 -11.77 -8.16
CA ALA A 167 18.52 -12.06 -9.12
C ALA A 167 19.12 -12.84 -10.27
N SER A 168 18.59 -14.03 -10.56
CA SER A 168 19.10 -14.89 -11.62
C SER A 168 17.98 -15.65 -12.31
N PHE A 169 17.85 -15.46 -13.61
CA PHE A 169 16.87 -16.08 -14.50
C PHE A 169 17.60 -16.59 -15.74
N GLY A 170 17.97 -17.88 -15.74
CA GLY A 170 18.79 -18.44 -16.82
C GLY A 170 20.15 -17.75 -17.01
N GLY A 171 20.74 -17.21 -15.93
CA GLY A 171 22.01 -16.49 -15.93
C GLY A 171 21.89 -14.96 -16.17
N SER A 172 20.69 -14.44 -16.38
CA SER A 172 20.42 -13.01 -16.50
C SER A 172 19.76 -12.45 -15.24
N SER A 173 19.94 -11.16 -14.95
CA SER A 173 19.20 -10.45 -13.91
C SER A 173 17.82 -9.96 -14.37
N GLN A 174 17.30 -10.51 -15.47
CA GLN A 174 16.05 -10.11 -16.10
C GLN A 174 15.11 -11.30 -16.24
N ALA A 175 13.89 -11.19 -15.69
CA ALA A 175 12.81 -12.14 -15.92
C ALA A 175 11.98 -11.68 -17.13
N THR A 176 11.94 -12.48 -18.20
CA THR A 176 11.25 -12.14 -19.45
C THR A 176 10.10 -13.09 -19.68
N PHE A 177 8.90 -12.56 -19.93
CA PHE A 177 7.68 -13.29 -20.24
C PHE A 177 7.33 -13.08 -21.73
N ASN A 178 6.99 -14.13 -22.44
CA ASN A 178 6.47 -14.05 -23.82
C ASN A 178 4.98 -13.64 -23.83
N GLY A 179 4.41 -13.40 -25.03
CA GLY A 179 3.01 -13.01 -25.20
C GLY A 179 1.97 -14.03 -24.68
N TYR A 180 2.38 -15.24 -24.33
CA TYR A 180 1.54 -16.25 -23.66
C TYR A 180 1.69 -16.21 -22.14
N GLY A 181 2.60 -15.38 -21.62
CA GLY A 181 2.91 -15.30 -20.19
C GLY A 181 3.79 -16.42 -19.69
N ILE A 182 4.48 -17.11 -20.59
CA ILE A 182 5.47 -18.16 -20.24
C ILE A 182 6.82 -17.46 -20.11
N PRO A 183 7.56 -17.69 -19.00
CA PRO A 183 8.88 -17.09 -18.85
C PRO A 183 9.90 -17.75 -19.80
N ALA A 184 10.87 -16.97 -20.25
CA ALA A 184 11.98 -17.49 -21.06
C ALA A 184 12.84 -18.51 -20.29
N SER A 185 12.93 -18.34 -18.98
CA SER A 185 13.62 -19.25 -18.05
C SER A 185 13.04 -19.07 -16.64
N GLY A 186 13.07 -20.14 -15.87
CA GLY A 186 12.87 -20.08 -14.42
C GLY A 186 14.04 -19.37 -13.75
N GLY A 187 13.86 -19.04 -12.47
CA GLY A 187 14.90 -18.38 -11.71
C GLY A 187 14.47 -17.96 -10.32
N SER A 188 15.32 -17.21 -9.65
CA SER A 188 15.03 -16.75 -8.30
C SER A 188 15.59 -15.35 -8.03
N VAL A 189 14.91 -14.66 -7.14
CA VAL A 189 15.34 -13.38 -6.57
C VAL A 189 15.39 -13.53 -5.06
N THR A 190 16.49 -13.13 -4.46
CA THR A 190 16.69 -13.16 -3.01
C THR A 190 16.78 -11.74 -2.47
N VAL A 191 15.94 -11.46 -1.49
CA VAL A 191 15.94 -10.19 -0.74
C VAL A 191 16.31 -10.42 0.71
N ARG A 192 16.94 -9.44 1.34
CA ARG A 192 17.44 -9.49 2.71
C ARG A 192 17.09 -8.23 3.48
N VAL A 193 16.70 -8.40 4.74
CA VAL A 193 16.55 -7.30 5.72
C VAL A 193 17.27 -7.71 7.00
N GLY A 194 18.40 -7.10 7.30
CA GLY A 194 19.26 -7.53 8.40
C GLY A 194 19.72 -8.96 8.23
N SER A 195 19.36 -9.84 9.16
CA SER A 195 19.68 -11.27 9.11
C SER A 195 18.63 -12.13 8.41
N VAL A 196 17.49 -11.57 8.04
CA VAL A 196 16.36 -12.32 7.47
C VAL A 196 16.42 -12.27 5.95
N GLN A 197 16.39 -13.42 5.31
CA GLN A 197 16.32 -13.56 3.86
C GLN A 197 14.99 -14.19 3.43
N ARG A 198 14.51 -13.78 2.23
CA ARG A 198 13.38 -14.39 1.53
C ARG A 198 13.72 -14.53 0.06
N THR A 199 13.31 -15.66 -0.51
CA THR A 199 13.55 -15.95 -1.93
C THR A 199 12.23 -16.04 -2.66
N VAL A 200 12.15 -15.36 -3.79
CA VAL A 200 11.05 -15.48 -4.74
C VAL A 200 11.51 -16.37 -5.87
N VAL A 201 10.83 -17.47 -6.08
CA VAL A 201 11.15 -18.44 -7.16
C VAL A 201 10.13 -18.28 -8.28
N LEU A 202 10.62 -18.12 -9.50
CA LEU A 202 9.84 -18.11 -10.72
C LEU A 202 9.86 -19.49 -11.35
N ASP A 203 8.70 -20.09 -11.47
CA ASP A 203 8.52 -21.40 -12.12
C ASP A 203 8.64 -21.24 -13.63
N ALA A 204 9.49 -22.08 -14.27
CA ALA A 204 9.80 -22.00 -15.70
C ALA A 204 8.61 -22.38 -16.61
N ASP A 205 7.75 -23.29 -16.13
CA ASP A 205 6.66 -23.84 -16.94
C ASP A 205 5.39 -23.00 -16.83
N THR A 206 5.08 -22.59 -15.62
CA THR A 206 3.83 -21.86 -15.32
C THR A 206 3.99 -20.36 -15.33
N GLY A 207 5.19 -19.85 -15.11
CA GLY A 207 5.48 -18.42 -14.92
C GLY A 207 4.89 -17.87 -13.63
N GLU A 208 4.63 -18.72 -12.65
CA GLU A 208 4.16 -18.33 -11.33
C GLU A 208 5.35 -17.99 -10.43
N ALA A 209 5.30 -16.82 -9.78
CA ALA A 209 6.27 -16.42 -8.79
C ALA A 209 5.78 -16.76 -7.39
N ARG A 210 6.57 -17.54 -6.64
CA ARG A 210 6.24 -17.98 -5.27
C ARG A 210 7.30 -17.56 -4.29
N VAL A 211 6.86 -17.11 -3.10
CA VAL A 211 7.74 -16.73 -1.99
C VAL A 211 8.04 -17.96 -1.12
N GLN A 212 9.33 -18.17 -0.85
CA GLN A 212 9.86 -19.20 0.05
C GLN A 212 10.51 -18.58 1.30
#